data_6f03106e4ba6c5ed6cf25c5f25df8b7d
#
_entry.id   6f03106e4ba6c5ed6cf25c5f25df8b7d
#
_cell.length_a   1.000
_cell.length_b   1.000
_cell.length_c   1.000
_cell.angle_alpha   90.00
_cell.angle_beta   90.00
_cell.angle_gamma   90.00
#
_symmetry.space_group_name_H-M   'P 1'
#
loop_
_entity.id
_entity.type
_entity.pdbx_description
1 polymer ?
#
loop_
_entity_poly.entity_id
_entity_poly.type
_entity_poly.pdbx_seq_one_letter_code
_entity_poly.pdbx_strand_id
1 'polypeptide(L)'
;MECAVYDTYVTKKDGKVMHFDVIVESSTPHEKAIDYGKEYLKDAGQEGQSMTQEECQFCHVQEAPKIVEDSIQKSGYFIQKMEGCP
;
A
#
# COMPACT_ATOMS: atom_id res chain seq x y z
N MET A 1 -16.49 -7.85 1.51
CA MET A 1 -15.14 -8.29 1.95
C MET A 1 -14.56 -7.26 2.92
N GLU A 2 -14.07 -7.72 4.04
CA GLU A 2 -13.39 -6.85 5.00
C GLU A 2 -11.92 -6.68 4.59
N CYS A 3 -11.43 -5.45 4.59
CA CYS A 3 -10.04 -5.16 4.22
C CYS A 3 -9.32 -4.37 5.31
N ALA A 4 -7.99 -4.49 5.34
CA ALA A 4 -7.10 -3.75 6.22
C ALA A 4 -6.40 -2.66 5.43
N VAL A 5 -6.38 -1.46 5.96
CA VAL A 5 -5.75 -0.30 5.34
C VAL A 5 -4.44 0.00 6.06
N TYR A 6 -3.34 0.03 5.30
CA TYR A 6 -2.01 0.38 5.81
C TYR A 6 -1.59 1.73 5.26
N ASP A 7 -1.47 2.70 6.17
CA ASP A 7 -1.07 4.07 5.85
C ASP A 7 0.44 4.10 5.59
N THR A 8 0.86 4.60 4.42
CA THR A 8 2.24 4.42 3.98
C THR A 8 2.85 5.74 3.49
N TYR A 9 4.02 6.07 4.04
CA TYR A 9 4.79 7.24 3.67
C TYR A 9 6.18 6.80 3.25
N VAL A 10 6.58 7.13 2.02
CA VAL A 10 7.88 6.75 1.47
C VAL A 10 8.59 7.97 0.92
N THR A 11 9.87 8.14 1.26
CA THR A 11 10.70 9.18 0.67
C THR A 11 11.13 8.74 -0.71
N LYS A 12 10.73 9.48 -1.74
CA LYS A 12 11.10 9.22 -3.13
C LYS A 12 12.58 9.54 -3.37
N LYS A 13 13.08 9.09 -4.51
CA LYS A 13 14.48 9.32 -4.93
C LYS A 13 14.81 10.81 -5.04
N ASP A 14 13.82 11.67 -5.32
CA ASP A 14 13.99 13.11 -5.38
C ASP A 14 13.94 13.80 -4.00
N GLY A 15 13.78 13.04 -2.93
CA GLY A 15 13.71 13.54 -1.56
C GLY A 15 12.32 13.97 -1.10
N LYS A 16 11.33 13.98 -1.98
CA LYS A 16 9.95 14.32 -1.60
C LYS A 16 9.22 13.08 -1.11
N VAL A 17 8.27 13.27 -0.19
CA VAL A 17 7.51 12.17 0.39
C VAL A 17 6.27 11.87 -0.47
N MET A 18 6.03 10.60 -0.73
CA MET A 18 4.79 10.11 -1.32
C MET A 18 3.97 9.42 -0.25
N HIS A 19 2.66 9.64 -0.29
CA HIS A 19 1.70 9.05 0.64
C HIS A 19 0.68 8.22 -0.12
N PHE A 20 0.51 6.97 0.30
CA PHE A 20 -0.49 6.08 -0.30
C PHE A 20 -0.94 5.05 0.74
N ASP A 21 -2.11 4.45 0.52
CA ASP A 21 -2.57 3.34 1.34
C ASP A 21 -2.36 2.03 0.59
N VAL A 22 -1.84 1.04 1.30
CA VAL A 22 -1.84 -0.35 0.84
C VAL A 22 -3.05 -1.02 1.47
N ILE A 23 -3.96 -1.50 0.63
CA ILE A 23 -5.21 -2.10 1.10
C ILE A 23 -5.22 -3.58 0.71
N VAL A 24 -5.40 -4.44 1.70
CA VAL A 24 -5.35 -5.90 1.56
C VAL A 24 -6.54 -6.52 2.28
N GLU A 25 -6.79 -7.80 2.01
CA GLU A 25 -7.77 -8.54 2.80
C GLU A 25 -7.35 -8.50 4.28
N SER A 26 -8.33 -8.40 5.19
CA SER A 26 -8.07 -8.19 6.62
C SER A 26 -7.20 -9.27 7.27
N SER A 27 -7.18 -10.48 6.73
CA SER A 27 -6.36 -11.59 7.25
C SER A 27 -4.92 -11.58 6.72
N THR A 28 -4.57 -10.67 5.81
CA THR A 28 -3.24 -10.60 5.21
C THR A 28 -2.21 -10.15 6.24
N PRO A 29 -1.08 -10.88 6.39
CA PRO A 29 -0.03 -10.45 7.32
C PRO A 29 0.59 -9.11 6.93
N HIS A 30 1.07 -8.36 7.91
CA HIS A 30 1.71 -7.06 7.70
C HIS A 30 2.90 -7.13 6.73
N GLU A 31 3.76 -8.14 6.88
CA GLU A 31 4.89 -8.33 5.95
C GLU A 31 4.44 -8.48 4.50
N LYS A 32 3.29 -9.11 4.26
CA LYS A 32 2.76 -9.27 2.91
C LYS A 32 2.25 -7.93 2.37
N ALA A 33 1.63 -7.11 3.21
CA ALA A 33 1.22 -5.76 2.83
C ALA A 33 2.45 -4.92 2.44
N ILE A 34 3.55 -5.05 3.18
CA ILE A 34 4.81 -4.38 2.85
C ILE A 34 5.34 -4.83 1.49
N ASP A 35 5.31 -6.13 1.22
CA ASP A 35 5.75 -6.68 -0.06
C ASP A 35 4.94 -6.11 -1.22
N TYR A 36 3.64 -6.01 -1.06
CA TYR A 36 2.76 -5.39 -2.07
C TYR A 36 3.09 -3.91 -2.27
N GLY A 37 3.37 -3.19 -1.19
CA GLY A 37 3.78 -1.79 -1.27
C GLY A 37 5.09 -1.64 -2.03
N LYS A 38 6.05 -2.54 -1.82
CA LYS A 38 7.33 -2.55 -2.56
C LYS A 38 7.11 -2.82 -4.04
N GLU A 39 6.16 -3.69 -4.38
CA GLU A 39 5.79 -3.95 -5.77
C GLU A 39 5.29 -2.66 -6.44
N TYR A 40 4.43 -1.92 -5.74
CA TYR A 40 3.97 -0.61 -6.21
C TYR A 40 5.12 0.38 -6.37
N LEU A 41 6.05 0.44 -5.40
CA LEU A 41 7.20 1.34 -5.51
C LEU A 41 8.03 1.06 -6.76
N LYS A 42 8.21 -0.20 -7.10
CA LYS A 42 8.91 -0.62 -8.30
C LYS A 42 8.21 -0.09 -9.55
N ASP A 43 6.88 -0.27 -9.63
CA ASP A 43 6.07 0.21 -10.74
C ASP A 43 6.08 1.74 -10.84
N ALA A 44 6.21 2.42 -9.70
CA ALA A 44 6.24 3.88 -9.62
C ALA A 44 7.64 4.47 -9.86
N GLY A 45 8.64 3.63 -10.20
CA GLY A 45 10.01 4.09 -10.43
C GLY A 45 10.78 4.40 -9.15
N GLN A 46 10.31 3.90 -8.00
CA GLN A 46 10.90 4.17 -6.68
C GLN A 46 11.48 2.91 -6.04
N GLU A 47 11.87 1.94 -6.84
CA GLU A 47 12.48 0.70 -6.36
C GLU A 47 13.72 1.00 -5.51
N GLY A 48 13.83 0.30 -4.37
CA GLY A 48 14.96 0.46 -3.45
C GLY A 48 14.76 1.49 -2.36
N GLN A 49 13.70 2.32 -2.45
CA GLN A 49 13.41 3.27 -1.37
C GLN A 49 12.91 2.54 -0.13
N SER A 50 13.27 3.07 1.05
CA SER A 50 12.96 2.41 2.32
C SER A 50 11.46 2.31 2.54
N MET A 51 10.98 1.10 2.80
CA MET A 51 9.62 0.84 3.20
C MET A 51 9.58 -0.36 4.14
N THR A 52 9.64 -0.06 5.44
CA THR A 52 9.59 -1.04 6.51
C THR A 52 8.24 -0.94 7.22
N GLN A 53 8.11 -1.59 8.38
CA GLN A 53 6.93 -1.43 9.23
C GLN A 53 6.74 0.01 9.71
N GLU A 54 7.81 0.81 9.74
CA GLU A 54 7.72 2.21 10.16
C GLU A 54 7.06 3.08 9.10
N GLU A 55 7.36 2.83 7.82
CA GLU A 55 6.76 3.56 6.71
C GLU A 55 5.37 3.05 6.37
N CYS A 56 5.11 1.77 6.57
CA CYS A 56 3.85 1.11 6.22
C CYS A 56 3.17 0.63 7.50
N GLN A 57 2.22 1.44 8.02
CA GLN A 57 1.60 1.19 9.31
C GLN A 57 0.12 0.87 9.21
N PHE A 58 -0.32 -0.13 9.98
CA PHE A 58 -1.74 -0.46 10.05
C PHE A 58 -2.54 0.75 10.54
N CYS A 59 -3.59 1.08 9.81
CA CYS A 59 -4.48 2.19 10.15
C CYS A 59 -5.80 1.69 10.72
N HIS A 60 -6.56 0.97 9.91
CA HIS A 60 -7.87 0.47 10.33
C HIS A 60 -8.36 -0.65 9.41
N VAL A 61 -9.45 -1.28 9.82
CA VAL A 61 -10.18 -2.27 9.04
C VAL A 61 -11.49 -1.63 8.56
N GLN A 62 -11.90 -1.91 7.34
CA GLN A 62 -13.14 -1.40 6.77
C GLN A 62 -13.73 -2.39 5.78
N GLU A 63 -14.99 -2.16 5.39
CA GLU A 63 -15.60 -2.90 4.29
C GLU A 63 -15.01 -2.42 2.97
N ALA A 64 -14.60 -3.35 2.11
CA ALA A 64 -13.97 -3.00 0.83
C ALA A 64 -15.02 -2.54 -0.18
N PRO A 65 -14.86 -1.33 -0.76
CA PRO A 65 -15.66 -0.94 -1.92
C PRO A 65 -15.42 -1.91 -3.07
N LYS A 66 -16.35 -1.96 -4.03
CA LYS A 66 -16.30 -2.92 -5.15
C LYS A 66 -14.97 -2.86 -5.91
N ILE A 67 -14.47 -1.67 -6.21
CA ILE A 67 -13.22 -1.50 -6.95
C ILE A 67 -12.02 -2.06 -6.17
N VAL A 68 -12.01 -1.89 -4.86
CA VAL A 68 -10.96 -2.41 -3.96
C VAL A 68 -11.06 -3.93 -3.90
N GLU A 69 -12.25 -4.47 -3.70
CA GLU A 69 -12.47 -5.91 -3.65
C GLU A 69 -12.03 -6.59 -4.94
N ASP A 70 -12.38 -6.03 -6.09
CA ASP A 70 -12.00 -6.59 -7.40
C ASP A 70 -10.46 -6.61 -7.55
N SER A 71 -9.78 -5.55 -7.12
CA SER A 71 -8.32 -5.47 -7.17
C SER A 71 -7.67 -6.50 -6.25
N ILE A 72 -8.20 -6.65 -5.04
CA ILE A 72 -7.68 -7.63 -4.08
C ILE A 72 -7.86 -9.05 -4.62
N GLN A 73 -9.01 -9.36 -5.21
CA GLN A 73 -9.27 -10.69 -5.78
C GLN A 73 -8.34 -10.98 -6.96
N LYS A 74 -8.00 -9.97 -7.75
CA LYS A 74 -7.17 -10.12 -8.94
C LYS A 74 -5.68 -10.14 -8.61
N SER A 75 -5.23 -9.26 -7.72
CA SER A 75 -3.79 -9.01 -7.49
C SER A 75 -3.36 -9.20 -6.04
N GLY A 76 -4.28 -9.34 -5.11
CA GLY A 76 -3.99 -9.47 -3.68
C GLY A 76 -4.01 -8.15 -2.92
N TYR A 77 -4.04 -7.02 -3.61
CA TYR A 77 -3.96 -5.70 -2.97
C TYR A 77 -4.55 -4.61 -3.86
N PHE A 78 -4.77 -3.45 -3.25
CA PHE A 78 -5.15 -2.22 -3.95
C PHE A 78 -4.31 -1.07 -3.40
N ILE A 79 -3.81 -0.21 -4.28
CA ILE A 79 -3.07 0.99 -3.87
C ILE A 79 -3.99 2.21 -4.02
N GLN A 80 -4.25 2.89 -2.92
CA GLN A 80 -4.97 4.15 -2.92
C GLN A 80 -3.94 5.27 -2.90
N LYS A 81 -3.70 5.88 -4.06
CA LYS A 81 -2.74 6.99 -4.17
C LYS A 81 -3.31 8.23 -3.49
N MET A 82 -2.47 8.93 -2.73
CA MET A 82 -2.85 10.18 -2.05
C MET A 82 -1.94 11.29 -2.53
N GLU A 83 -0.96 11.74 -1.72
CA GLU A 83 -0.09 12.85 -2.11
C GLU A 83 1.25 12.38 -2.63
N GLY A 84 1.80 13.11 -3.61
CA GLY A 84 3.16 12.89 -4.09
C GLY A 84 3.38 11.63 -4.90
N CYS A 85 2.35 10.89 -5.24
CA CYS A 85 2.48 9.66 -6.02
C CYS A 85 2.62 9.97 -7.52
N PRO A 86 3.52 9.27 -8.22
CA PRO A 86 3.63 9.39 -9.67
C PRO A 86 2.36 8.95 -10.39
#